data_0962f83b56a9cf6683f20f3ceb2e9e20
#
_entry.id   0962f83b56a9cf6683f20f3ceb2e9e20
#
_cell.length_a   1.000
_cell.length_b   1.000
_cell.length_c   1.000
_cell.angle_alpha   90.00
_cell.angle_beta   90.00
_cell.angle_gamma   90.00
#
_symmetry.space_group_name_H-M   'P 1'
#
loop_
_entity.id
_entity.type
_entity.pdbx_description
1 polymer ?
#
loop_
_entity_poly.entity_id
_entity_poly.type
_entity_poly.pdbx_seq_one_letter_code
_entity_poly.pdbx_strand_id
1 'polypeptide(L)'
;MSQRARRLTWKVYGHDSTAVTKAALRAYGFDCEGPPNRCAGLHVSNQHINVCLRRGYACSRRNRASELDELLSLYDRIWPNEDKGLWLSGYRDALACGDDGLHLMVIRDENRQVVASGGLIHAANQAIGHLFGGGTLSSHRQQGLYKYLVALRAELLWRRGGRWLVVDAGEESWPILQALGFLEFSRVSFWSLAF
;
A
#
# COMPACT_ATOMS: atom_id res chain seq x y z
N MET A 1 3.10 -12.56 -29.28
CA MET A 1 3.45 -11.44 -28.35
C MET A 1 2.16 -10.69 -28.08
N SER A 2 1.53 -10.92 -26.92
CA SER A 2 0.33 -10.19 -26.51
C SER A 2 0.72 -8.75 -26.20
N GLN A 3 0.22 -7.78 -26.97
CA GLN A 3 0.30 -6.37 -26.63
C GLN A 3 -0.48 -6.22 -25.30
N ARG A 4 0.24 -6.01 -24.19
CA ARG A 4 -0.41 -5.61 -22.94
C ARG A 4 -1.05 -4.25 -23.17
N ALA A 5 -2.36 -4.18 -23.04
CA ALA A 5 -3.08 -2.93 -23.07
C ALA A 5 -2.43 -1.97 -22.05
N ARG A 6 -2.09 -0.77 -22.52
CA ARG A 6 -1.59 0.28 -21.63
C ARG A 6 -2.77 0.82 -20.82
N ARG A 7 -2.54 1.13 -19.55
CA ARG A 7 -3.57 1.62 -18.65
C ARG A 7 -3.08 2.89 -17.98
N LEU A 8 -3.90 3.92 -18.00
CA LEU A 8 -3.72 5.14 -17.23
C LEU A 8 -4.71 5.12 -16.06
N THR A 9 -4.22 5.32 -14.84
CA THR A 9 -5.07 5.42 -13.65
C THR A 9 -5.00 6.83 -13.08
N TRP A 10 -6.17 7.40 -12.80
CA TRP A 10 -6.32 8.72 -12.20
C TRP A 10 -7.00 8.61 -10.85
N LYS A 11 -6.45 9.26 -9.83
CA LYS A 11 -7.06 9.36 -8.50
C LYS A 11 -7.85 10.66 -8.38
N VAL A 12 -9.11 10.56 -8.01
CA VAL A 12 -9.97 11.72 -7.75
C VAL A 12 -10.36 11.73 -6.28
N TYR A 13 -9.84 12.70 -5.55
CA TYR A 13 -10.13 12.87 -4.13
C TYR A 13 -11.48 13.54 -3.91
N GLY A 14 -12.10 13.35 -2.73
CA GLY A 14 -13.45 13.82 -2.43
C GLY A 14 -13.62 15.33 -2.57
N HIS A 15 -12.60 16.11 -2.23
CA HIS A 15 -12.61 17.57 -2.38
C HIS A 15 -12.50 18.03 -3.84
N ASP A 16 -11.94 17.20 -4.74
CA ASP A 16 -11.87 17.46 -6.19
C ASP A 16 -12.98 16.76 -6.97
N SER A 17 -13.78 15.92 -6.29
CA SER A 17 -14.78 15.04 -6.87
C SER A 17 -16.09 15.79 -7.14
N THR A 18 -16.05 16.73 -8.08
CA THR A 18 -17.27 17.41 -8.57
C THR A 18 -18.01 16.55 -9.60
N ALA A 19 -19.28 16.83 -9.82
CA ALA A 19 -20.05 16.21 -10.91
C ALA A 19 -19.39 16.49 -12.28
N VAL A 20 -18.83 17.69 -12.45
CA VAL A 20 -18.11 18.11 -13.65
C VAL A 20 -16.86 17.27 -13.88
N THR A 21 -16.04 17.05 -12.85
CA THR A 21 -14.82 16.22 -12.94
C THR A 21 -15.16 14.80 -13.36
N LYS A 22 -16.18 14.19 -12.75
CA LYS A 22 -16.62 12.83 -13.07
C LYS A 22 -17.20 12.73 -14.48
N ALA A 23 -17.97 13.73 -14.92
CA ALA A 23 -18.51 13.78 -16.27
C ALA A 23 -17.40 13.93 -17.32
N ALA A 24 -16.41 14.78 -17.06
CA ALA A 24 -15.25 14.94 -17.94
C ALA A 24 -14.46 13.65 -18.07
N LEU A 25 -14.15 12.98 -16.97
CA LEU A 25 -13.42 11.69 -17.01
C LEU A 25 -14.17 10.65 -17.87
N ARG A 26 -15.49 10.52 -17.69
CA ARG A 26 -16.29 9.61 -18.52
C ARG A 26 -16.28 10.02 -19.99
N ALA A 27 -16.37 11.31 -20.28
CA ALA A 27 -16.31 11.81 -21.65
C ALA A 27 -14.96 11.50 -22.35
N TYR A 28 -13.88 11.42 -21.59
CA TYR A 28 -12.57 10.99 -22.06
C TYR A 28 -12.36 9.47 -22.02
N GLY A 29 -13.39 8.68 -21.73
CA GLY A 29 -13.35 7.22 -21.75
C GLY A 29 -12.79 6.58 -20.48
N PHE A 30 -12.68 7.31 -19.37
CA PHE A 30 -12.29 6.72 -18.10
C PHE A 30 -13.48 6.03 -17.42
N ASP A 31 -13.22 4.85 -16.88
CA ASP A 31 -14.15 4.09 -16.05
C ASP A 31 -13.77 4.17 -14.57
N CYS A 32 -14.77 4.27 -13.69
CA CYS A 32 -14.56 4.26 -12.25
C CYS A 32 -14.34 2.83 -11.75
N GLU A 33 -13.23 2.61 -11.04
CA GLU A 33 -12.84 1.30 -10.50
C GLU A 33 -13.49 1.01 -9.16
N GLY A 34 -14.77 0.69 -9.13
CA GLY A 34 -15.45 0.30 -7.91
C GLY A 34 -15.74 1.43 -6.92
N PRO A 35 -16.07 1.10 -5.66
CA PRO A 35 -16.39 2.07 -4.63
C PRO A 35 -15.15 2.88 -4.22
N PRO A 36 -15.33 4.14 -3.76
CA PRO A 36 -14.21 4.97 -3.33
C PRO A 36 -13.57 4.42 -2.06
N ASN A 37 -12.24 4.39 -2.05
CA ASN A 37 -11.45 4.10 -0.87
C ASN A 37 -11.47 5.27 0.12
N ARG A 38 -11.19 5.00 1.40
CA ARG A 38 -11.05 6.01 2.43
C ARG A 38 -9.63 6.52 2.47
N CYS A 39 -9.45 7.83 2.30
CA CYS A 39 -8.18 8.47 2.60
C CYS A 39 -8.12 8.73 4.09
N ALA A 40 -7.23 8.06 4.76
CA ALA A 40 -7.09 8.15 6.21
C ALA A 40 -5.65 8.45 6.62
N GLY A 41 -5.50 9.10 7.77
CA GLY A 41 -4.21 9.48 8.34
C GLY A 41 -4.10 9.14 9.81
N LEU A 42 -2.87 8.88 10.24
CA LEU A 42 -2.49 8.68 11.63
C LEU A 42 -1.32 9.61 11.95
N HIS A 43 -1.46 10.43 13.00
CA HIS A 43 -0.31 11.14 13.57
C HIS A 43 0.56 10.16 14.34
N VAL A 44 1.81 10.03 13.91
CA VAL A 44 2.80 9.17 14.56
C VAL A 44 3.50 9.96 15.64
N SER A 45 3.48 9.45 16.87
CA SER A 45 4.14 10.03 18.04
C SER A 45 5.12 9.04 18.65
N ASN A 46 5.80 9.42 19.72
CA ASN A 46 6.68 8.54 20.51
C ASN A 46 5.93 7.34 21.13
N GLN A 47 4.61 7.42 21.24
CA GLN A 47 3.77 6.29 21.65
C GLN A 47 3.52 5.42 20.43
N HIS A 48 4.46 4.53 20.15
CA HIS A 48 4.37 3.60 19.02
C HIS A 48 3.16 2.68 19.17
N ILE A 49 2.58 2.29 18.05
CA ILE A 49 1.62 1.19 18.01
C ILE A 49 2.35 -0.06 18.52
N ASN A 50 2.07 -0.42 19.77
CA ASN A 50 2.75 -1.55 20.42
C ASN A 50 2.14 -2.87 19.92
N VAL A 51 2.74 -3.44 18.89
CA VAL A 51 2.33 -4.73 18.31
C VAL A 51 3.55 -5.61 18.17
N CYS A 52 3.54 -6.76 18.82
CA CYS A 52 4.59 -7.75 18.66
C CYS A 52 4.30 -8.71 17.52
N LEU A 53 5.33 -9.06 16.76
CA LEU A 53 5.22 -10.13 15.77
C LEU A 53 5.01 -11.47 16.49
N ARG A 54 4.03 -12.23 16.04
CA ARG A 54 3.71 -13.52 16.62
C ARG A 54 4.86 -14.51 16.42
N ARG A 55 5.05 -15.41 17.38
CA ARG A 55 6.05 -16.49 17.28
C ARG A 55 5.80 -17.34 16.03
N GLY A 56 6.85 -17.78 15.37
CA GLY A 56 6.76 -18.51 14.11
C GLY A 56 6.80 -17.64 12.86
N TYR A 57 6.84 -16.31 13.03
CA TYR A 57 6.97 -15.37 11.92
C TYR A 57 8.25 -14.56 11.99
N ALA A 58 8.83 -14.24 10.84
CA ALA A 58 9.97 -13.35 10.69
C ALA A 58 9.66 -12.21 9.73
N CYS A 59 10.02 -10.99 10.09
CA CYS A 59 9.87 -9.81 9.23
C CYS A 59 11.22 -9.38 8.69
N SER A 60 11.28 -9.02 7.41
CA SER A 60 12.46 -8.47 6.77
C SER A 60 12.09 -7.33 5.82
N ARG A 61 13.02 -6.39 5.65
CA ARG A 61 12.91 -5.32 4.64
C ARG A 61 13.49 -5.83 3.32
N ARG A 62 12.85 -5.42 2.21
CA ARG A 62 13.33 -5.66 0.86
C ARG A 62 13.97 -4.38 0.33
N ASN A 63 15.18 -4.49 -0.14
CA ASN A 63 15.98 -3.37 -0.64
C ASN A 63 16.71 -3.69 -1.96
N ARG A 64 16.42 -4.82 -2.58
CA ARG A 64 16.99 -5.23 -3.86
C ARG A 64 15.88 -5.56 -4.85
N ALA A 65 16.06 -5.14 -6.09
CA ALA A 65 15.12 -5.42 -7.19
C ALA A 65 14.90 -6.94 -7.43
N SER A 66 15.95 -7.76 -7.21
CA SER A 66 15.87 -9.23 -7.33
C SER A 66 14.95 -9.91 -6.31
N GLU A 67 14.56 -9.21 -5.26
CA GLU A 67 13.68 -9.74 -4.20
C GLU A 67 12.20 -9.49 -4.47
N LEU A 68 11.86 -8.79 -5.57
CA LEU A 68 10.48 -8.43 -5.91
C LEU A 68 9.66 -9.59 -6.47
N ASP A 69 10.29 -10.63 -7.01
CA ASP A 69 9.58 -11.78 -7.59
C ASP A 69 8.78 -12.56 -6.52
N GLU A 70 9.30 -12.64 -5.30
CA GLU A 70 8.56 -13.22 -4.17
C GLU A 70 7.35 -12.36 -3.78
N LEU A 71 7.49 -11.04 -3.87
CA LEU A 71 6.40 -10.11 -3.61
C LEU A 71 5.32 -10.22 -4.69
N LEU A 72 5.71 -10.40 -5.96
CA LEU A 72 4.78 -10.67 -7.05
C LEU A 72 3.98 -11.93 -6.78
N SER A 73 4.65 -13.03 -6.42
CA SER A 73 3.98 -14.29 -6.09
C SER A 73 2.97 -14.16 -4.95
N LEU A 74 3.27 -13.33 -3.94
CA LEU A 74 2.34 -13.01 -2.87
C LEU A 74 1.14 -12.21 -3.41
N TYR A 75 1.38 -11.18 -4.20
CA TYR A 75 0.34 -10.31 -4.74
C TYR A 75 -0.59 -11.04 -5.70
N ASP A 76 -0.09 -11.98 -6.50
CA ASP A 76 -0.92 -12.83 -7.35
C ASP A 76 -1.90 -13.69 -6.57
N ARG A 77 -1.52 -14.11 -5.37
CA ARG A 77 -2.38 -14.88 -4.46
C ARG A 77 -3.39 -14.02 -3.70
N ILE A 78 -3.04 -12.77 -3.38
CA ILE A 78 -3.93 -11.85 -2.63
C ILE A 78 -4.91 -11.15 -3.58
N TRP A 79 -4.42 -10.70 -4.74
CA TRP A 79 -5.18 -9.91 -5.72
C TRP A 79 -5.05 -10.51 -7.13
N PRO A 80 -5.64 -11.69 -7.39
CA PRO A 80 -5.42 -12.43 -8.64
C PRO A 80 -5.86 -11.67 -9.90
N ASN A 81 -6.84 -10.78 -9.76
CA ASN A 81 -7.44 -10.05 -10.89
C ASN A 81 -6.83 -8.66 -11.14
N GLU A 82 -5.81 -8.26 -10.38
CA GLU A 82 -5.20 -6.95 -10.55
C GLU A 82 -3.94 -7.01 -11.43
N ASP A 83 -3.75 -6.01 -12.29
CA ASP A 83 -2.48 -5.84 -13.01
C ASP A 83 -1.43 -5.22 -12.09
N LYS A 84 -0.46 -6.04 -11.69
CA LYS A 84 0.63 -5.64 -10.78
C LYS A 84 1.90 -5.25 -11.53
N GLY A 85 1.92 -5.43 -12.85
CA GLY A 85 3.13 -5.22 -13.64
C GLY A 85 3.67 -3.80 -13.54
N LEU A 86 2.78 -2.81 -13.58
CA LEU A 86 3.16 -1.39 -13.49
C LEU A 86 3.72 -1.03 -12.10
N TRP A 87 3.08 -1.51 -11.02
CA TRP A 87 3.57 -1.24 -9.65
C TRP A 87 4.95 -1.83 -9.43
N LEU A 88 5.14 -3.08 -9.83
CA LEU A 88 6.40 -3.78 -9.62
C LEU A 88 7.53 -3.26 -10.50
N SER A 89 7.22 -2.78 -11.71
CA SER A 89 8.23 -2.09 -12.52
C SER A 89 8.69 -0.80 -11.84
N GLY A 90 7.76 0.03 -11.34
CA GLY A 90 8.09 1.23 -10.59
C GLY A 90 8.93 0.95 -9.33
N TYR A 91 8.59 -0.10 -8.57
CA TYR A 91 9.39 -0.50 -7.40
C TYR A 91 10.77 -1.01 -7.78
N ARG A 92 10.87 -1.76 -8.89
CA ARG A 92 12.14 -2.26 -9.41
C ARG A 92 13.06 -1.12 -9.81
N ASP A 93 12.52 -0.15 -10.52
CA ASP A 93 13.26 1.03 -10.99
C ASP A 93 13.71 1.88 -9.79
N ALA A 94 12.83 2.16 -8.82
CA ALA A 94 13.17 2.89 -7.62
C ALA A 94 14.29 2.20 -6.81
N LEU A 95 14.20 0.88 -6.61
CA LEU A 95 15.23 0.12 -5.90
C LEU A 95 16.54 0.05 -6.68
N ALA A 96 16.50 -0.04 -8.01
CA ALA A 96 17.68 -0.05 -8.87
C ALA A 96 18.41 1.30 -8.87
N CYS A 97 17.66 2.40 -8.78
CA CYS A 97 18.22 3.77 -8.65
C CYS A 97 18.71 4.10 -7.23
N GLY A 98 18.53 3.18 -6.26
CA GLY A 98 18.91 3.42 -4.87
C GLY A 98 18.01 4.42 -4.15
N ASP A 99 16.73 4.52 -4.56
CA ASP A 99 15.75 5.35 -3.86
C ASP A 99 15.59 4.91 -2.41
N ASP A 100 15.98 5.76 -1.49
CA ASP A 100 15.92 5.52 -0.04
C ASP A 100 14.52 5.82 0.53
N GLY A 101 13.62 6.36 -0.27
CA GLY A 101 12.24 6.66 0.09
C GLY A 101 11.29 5.47 -0.04
N LEU A 102 11.65 4.43 -0.80
CA LEU A 102 10.85 3.23 -0.95
C LEU A 102 11.24 2.15 0.07
N HIS A 103 10.28 1.75 0.91
CA HIS A 103 10.49 0.71 1.92
C HIS A 103 9.47 -0.42 1.74
N LEU A 104 9.93 -1.58 1.32
CA LEU A 104 9.13 -2.79 1.19
C LEU A 104 9.45 -3.75 2.34
N MET A 105 8.42 -4.25 3.02
CA MET A 105 8.53 -5.18 4.13
C MET A 105 7.73 -6.43 3.85
N VAL A 106 8.27 -7.59 4.20
CA VAL A 106 7.59 -8.87 4.08
C VAL A 106 7.67 -9.64 5.38
N ILE A 107 6.63 -10.43 5.65
CA ILE A 107 6.61 -11.40 6.74
C ILE A 107 6.64 -12.79 6.13
N ARG A 108 7.49 -13.64 6.69
CA ARG A 108 7.61 -15.05 6.35
C ARG A 108 7.11 -15.91 7.50
N ASP A 109 6.51 -17.05 7.16
CA ASP A 109 6.17 -18.11 8.09
C ASP A 109 7.38 -19.01 8.43
N GLU A 110 7.14 -20.06 9.20
CA GLU A 110 8.15 -21.07 9.59
C GLU A 110 8.74 -21.81 8.38
N ASN A 111 7.97 -21.94 7.30
CA ASN A 111 8.39 -22.54 6.04
C ASN A 111 9.16 -21.56 5.13
N ARG A 112 9.47 -20.36 5.63
CA ARG A 112 10.11 -19.26 4.90
C ARG A 112 9.27 -18.70 3.73
N GLN A 113 7.98 -19.05 3.64
CA GLN A 113 7.10 -18.52 2.63
C GLN A 113 6.69 -17.07 2.96
N VAL A 114 6.68 -16.19 1.98
CA VAL A 114 6.14 -14.83 2.14
C VAL A 114 4.63 -14.90 2.26
N VAL A 115 4.10 -14.48 3.40
CA VAL A 115 2.67 -14.59 3.76
C VAL A 115 1.98 -13.25 3.97
N ALA A 116 2.74 -12.19 4.17
CA ALA A 116 2.23 -10.82 4.26
C ALA A 116 3.27 -9.82 3.79
N SER A 117 2.80 -8.67 3.34
CA SER A 117 3.66 -7.56 2.93
C SER A 117 3.04 -6.21 3.27
N GLY A 118 3.86 -5.18 3.18
CA GLY A 118 3.42 -3.79 3.25
C GLY A 118 4.55 -2.84 2.88
N GLY A 119 4.20 -1.78 2.16
CA GLY A 119 5.14 -0.75 1.73
C GLY A 119 4.90 0.58 2.42
N LEU A 120 5.97 1.38 2.50
CA LEU A 120 5.97 2.77 2.90
C LEU A 120 6.76 3.57 1.86
N ILE A 121 6.17 4.61 1.33
CA ILE A 121 6.88 5.65 0.57
C ILE A 121 7.07 6.83 1.49
N HIS A 122 8.32 7.21 1.72
CA HIS A 122 8.70 8.34 2.53
C HIS A 122 10.03 8.93 2.05
N ALA A 123 9.96 10.02 1.30
CA ALA A 123 11.15 10.75 0.90
C ALA A 123 11.81 11.46 2.11
N ALA A 124 13.12 11.63 2.04
CA ALA A 124 13.86 12.32 3.09
C ALA A 124 13.28 13.71 3.37
N ASN A 125 13.25 14.11 4.64
CA ASN A 125 12.77 15.42 5.12
C ASN A 125 11.27 15.71 4.86
N GLN A 126 10.47 14.71 4.49
CA GLN A 126 9.03 14.85 4.39
C GLN A 126 8.34 14.53 5.72
N ALA A 127 7.28 15.29 6.05
CA ALA A 127 6.49 15.01 7.25
C ALA A 127 5.54 13.81 7.07
N ILE A 128 5.25 13.45 5.82
CA ILE A 128 4.21 12.47 5.46
C ILE A 128 4.84 11.23 4.85
N GLY A 129 4.40 10.07 5.28
CA GLY A 129 4.68 8.78 4.64
C GLY A 129 3.41 8.10 4.18
N HIS A 130 3.44 7.49 3.00
CA HIS A 130 2.31 6.81 2.39
C HIS A 130 2.42 5.30 2.55
N LEU A 131 1.39 4.67 3.15
CA LEU A 131 1.25 3.22 3.20
C LEU A 131 0.65 2.70 1.90
N PHE A 132 1.19 1.59 1.40
CA PHE A 132 0.69 0.92 0.21
C PHE A 132 0.99 -0.59 0.25
N GLY A 133 0.41 -1.37 -0.68
CA GLY A 133 0.71 -2.79 -0.88
C GLY A 133 0.57 -3.66 0.36
N GLY A 134 -0.30 -3.25 1.28
CA GLY A 134 -0.55 -3.97 2.53
C GLY A 134 -1.50 -5.14 2.31
N GLY A 135 -1.00 -6.37 2.44
CA GLY A 135 -1.82 -7.56 2.30
C GLY A 135 -1.31 -8.75 3.11
N THR A 136 -2.23 -9.66 3.42
CA THR A 136 -1.95 -10.91 4.14
C THR A 136 -2.72 -12.05 3.46
N LEU A 137 -2.05 -13.17 3.20
CA LEU A 137 -2.69 -14.38 2.68
C LEU A 137 -3.86 -14.79 3.57
N SER A 138 -4.95 -15.25 2.96
CA SER A 138 -6.18 -15.63 3.67
C SER A 138 -5.92 -16.64 4.80
N SER A 139 -5.05 -17.64 4.56
CA SER A 139 -4.65 -18.64 5.54
C SER A 139 -3.87 -18.10 6.75
N HIS A 140 -3.37 -16.86 6.68
CA HIS A 140 -2.56 -16.22 7.72
C HIS A 140 -3.22 -14.96 8.27
N ARG A 141 -4.48 -14.69 7.91
CA ARG A 141 -5.26 -13.58 8.46
C ARG A 141 -5.59 -13.82 9.94
N GLN A 142 -6.08 -12.78 10.63
CA GLN A 142 -6.45 -12.78 12.06
C GLN A 142 -5.31 -13.11 13.04
N GLN A 143 -4.06 -13.09 12.57
CA GLN A 143 -2.86 -13.33 13.37
C GLN A 143 -2.10 -12.06 13.73
N GLY A 144 -2.66 -10.89 13.44
CA GLY A 144 -2.06 -9.59 13.77
C GLY A 144 -0.96 -9.14 12.80
N LEU A 145 -0.66 -9.90 11.73
CA LEU A 145 0.45 -9.60 10.82
C LEU A 145 0.32 -8.24 10.13
N TYR A 146 -0.88 -7.89 9.68
CA TYR A 146 -1.15 -6.59 9.07
C TYR A 146 -0.94 -5.44 10.08
N LYS A 147 -1.45 -5.59 11.32
CA LYS A 147 -1.24 -4.61 12.39
C LYS A 147 0.24 -4.41 12.70
N TYR A 148 0.99 -5.50 12.76
CA TYR A 148 2.44 -5.46 12.96
C TYR A 148 3.15 -4.70 11.83
N LEU A 149 2.79 -4.95 10.57
CA LEU A 149 3.36 -4.21 9.43
C LEU A 149 3.03 -2.72 9.48
N VAL A 150 1.83 -2.33 9.92
CA VAL A 150 1.47 -0.91 10.11
C VAL A 150 2.34 -0.29 11.21
N ALA A 151 2.47 -0.97 12.36
CA ALA A 151 3.29 -0.50 13.48
C ALA A 151 4.76 -0.31 13.09
N LEU A 152 5.32 -1.28 12.38
CA LEU A 152 6.72 -1.23 11.94
C LEU A 152 6.98 -0.06 10.97
N ARG A 153 6.03 0.22 10.07
CA ARG A 153 6.11 1.35 9.13
C ARG A 153 5.93 2.70 9.85
N ALA A 154 5.09 2.74 10.89
CA ALA A 154 4.95 3.92 11.74
C ALA A 154 6.26 4.23 12.48
N GLU A 155 6.88 3.21 13.05
CA GLU A 155 8.18 3.33 13.72
C GLU A 155 9.28 3.79 12.76
N LEU A 156 9.33 3.20 11.56
CA LEU A 156 10.29 3.60 10.54
C LEU A 156 10.11 5.06 10.13
N LEU A 157 8.87 5.47 9.86
CA LEU A 157 8.54 6.86 9.53
C LEU A 157 8.99 7.81 10.64
N TRP A 158 8.66 7.50 11.90
CA TRP A 158 9.06 8.31 13.05
C TRP A 158 10.58 8.47 13.15
N ARG A 159 11.32 7.38 13.05
CA ARG A 159 12.80 7.39 13.09
C ARG A 159 13.42 8.21 11.96
N ARG A 160 12.73 8.33 10.83
CA ARG A 160 13.15 9.15 9.68
C ARG A 160 12.66 10.60 9.74
N GLY A 161 12.06 11.02 10.85
CA GLY A 161 11.58 12.39 11.06
C GLY A 161 10.16 12.68 10.54
N GLY A 162 9.49 11.72 9.93
CA GLY A 162 8.08 11.85 9.53
C GLY A 162 7.13 11.87 10.72
N ARG A 163 5.91 12.37 10.50
CA ARG A 163 4.91 12.55 11.56
C ARG A 163 3.53 12.06 11.19
N TRP A 164 3.24 11.88 9.92
CA TRP A 164 1.92 11.49 9.44
C TRP A 164 2.02 10.29 8.53
N LEU A 165 1.32 9.21 8.89
CA LEU A 165 1.04 8.12 7.97
C LEU A 165 -0.27 8.39 7.27
N VAL A 166 -0.30 8.24 5.95
CA VAL A 166 -1.52 8.32 5.15
C VAL A 166 -1.71 7.05 4.33
N VAL A 167 -2.95 6.73 4.03
CA VAL A 167 -3.32 5.51 3.30
C VAL A 167 -4.63 5.68 2.55
N ASP A 168 -4.73 5.06 1.37
CA ASP A 168 -5.99 4.85 0.66
C ASP A 168 -6.53 3.47 1.07
N ALA A 169 -7.37 3.45 2.08
CA ALA A 169 -7.87 2.22 2.71
C ALA A 169 -9.08 1.66 1.98
N GLY A 170 -8.98 0.41 1.55
CA GLY A 170 -10.13 -0.37 1.08
C GLY A 170 -11.00 -0.88 2.25
N GLU A 171 -12.13 -1.47 1.91
CA GLU A 171 -13.12 -1.93 2.90
C GLU A 171 -12.57 -2.97 3.89
N GLU A 172 -11.71 -3.89 3.44
CA GLU A 172 -11.12 -4.91 4.31
C GLU A 172 -10.11 -4.35 5.32
N SER A 173 -9.33 -3.32 4.92
CA SER A 173 -8.28 -2.74 5.76
C SER A 173 -8.79 -1.67 6.69
N TRP A 174 -9.87 -0.97 6.34
CA TRP A 174 -10.38 0.16 7.10
C TRP A 174 -10.71 -0.15 8.57
N PRO A 175 -11.44 -1.22 8.93
CA PRO A 175 -11.73 -1.50 10.34
C PRO A 175 -10.47 -1.71 11.19
N ILE A 176 -9.41 -2.28 10.58
CA ILE A 176 -8.14 -2.50 11.26
C ILE A 176 -7.41 -1.19 11.47
N LEU A 177 -7.36 -0.33 10.46
CA LEU A 177 -6.70 0.97 10.51
C LEU A 177 -7.42 1.91 11.48
N GLN A 178 -8.75 1.93 11.45
CA GLN A 178 -9.56 2.70 12.40
C GLN A 178 -9.28 2.28 13.86
N ALA A 179 -9.19 0.97 14.13
CA ALA A 179 -8.83 0.44 15.44
C ALA A 179 -7.39 0.78 15.85
N LEU A 180 -6.51 1.14 14.92
CA LEU A 180 -5.15 1.63 15.16
C LEU A 180 -5.09 3.16 15.29
N GLY A 181 -6.23 3.85 15.24
CA GLY A 181 -6.34 5.30 15.43
C GLY A 181 -6.24 6.13 14.14
N PHE A 182 -6.32 5.52 12.96
CA PHE A 182 -6.44 6.28 11.72
C PHE A 182 -7.78 6.99 11.65
N LEU A 183 -7.74 8.24 11.21
CA LEU A 183 -8.92 9.09 11.00
C LEU A 183 -9.15 9.29 9.50
N GLU A 184 -10.38 9.06 9.05
CA GLU A 184 -10.78 9.37 7.68
C GLU A 184 -10.86 10.89 7.51
N PHE A 185 -10.23 11.44 6.48
CA PHE A 185 -10.29 12.85 6.16
C PHE A 185 -10.78 13.13 4.73
N SER A 186 -10.79 12.12 3.86
CA SER A 186 -11.31 12.22 2.50
C SER A 186 -11.69 10.86 1.93
N ARG A 187 -12.23 10.87 0.72
CA ARG A 187 -12.47 9.68 -0.11
C ARG A 187 -11.69 9.81 -1.41
N VAL A 188 -11.24 8.69 -1.97
CA VAL A 188 -10.58 8.64 -3.27
C VAL A 188 -11.25 7.63 -4.18
N SER A 189 -11.60 8.06 -5.39
CA SER A 189 -12.07 7.19 -6.48
C SER A 189 -10.93 6.95 -7.45
N PHE A 190 -10.80 5.73 -7.92
CA PHE A 190 -9.83 5.37 -8.96
C PHE A 190 -10.56 5.32 -10.29
N TRP A 191 -9.99 5.95 -11.30
CA TRP A 191 -10.50 6.01 -12.65
C TRP A 191 -9.45 5.49 -13.61
N SER A 192 -9.80 4.61 -14.51
CA SER A 192 -8.84 4.02 -15.44
C SER A 192 -9.30 4.16 -16.89
N LEU A 193 -8.32 4.34 -17.76
CA LEU A 193 -8.46 4.33 -19.21
C LEU A 193 -7.50 3.27 -19.77
N ALA A 194 -8.03 2.32 -20.52
CA ALA A 194 -7.24 1.34 -21.25
C ALA A 194 -7.02 1.83 -22.70
N PHE A 195 -5.80 1.65 -23.27
CA PHE A 195 -5.44 2.02 -24.64
C PHE A 195 -4.31 1.17 -25.21
#